data_fcc52c1187e95bc2dbbe8a2309d42273
#
_entry.id   fcc52c1187e95bc2dbbe8a2309d42273
#
_cell.length_a   1.000
_cell.length_b   1.000
_cell.length_c   1.000
_cell.angle_alpha   90.00
_cell.angle_beta   90.00
_cell.angle_gamma   90.00
#
_symmetry.space_group_name_H-M   'P 1'
#
loop_
_entity.id
_entity.type
_entity.pdbx_description
1 polymer ?
#
loop_
_entity_poly.entity_id
_entity_poly.type
_entity_poly.pdbx_seq_one_letter_code
_entity_poly.pdbx_strand_id
1 'polypeptide(L)'
;MFNRILNNKNIFKLFLAQLMLILLSSCAQNSANKEIHDPLESMNRSVFKFNQGLDKYVFKPINTEYEKLPENVKKGVSNHTKWASTPVTIVNSAIQLEAENFSTSSIKFLLNSLTLGFYDLDPETKYKTRDFGSSLANYNVSSGPYIVLPILGSRSLRHFSGNIVDQSVSN
;
A
#
# COMPACT_ATOMS: atom_id res chain seq x y z
N MET A 1 12.47 5.12 -43.12
CA MET A 1 12.82 5.19 -41.68
C MET A 1 11.59 5.30 -40.78
N PHE A 2 10.39 5.43 -41.31
CA PHE A 2 9.13 5.64 -40.54
C PHE A 2 8.43 4.36 -40.10
N ASN A 3 8.69 3.20 -40.68
CA ASN A 3 7.96 1.94 -40.44
C ASN A 3 8.46 1.09 -39.22
N ARG A 4 9.40 1.60 -38.40
CA ARG A 4 9.91 0.87 -37.22
C ARG A 4 9.23 1.24 -35.90
N ILE A 5 8.31 2.24 -35.92
CA ILE A 5 7.66 2.78 -34.71
C ILE A 5 6.31 2.07 -34.41
N LEU A 6 5.75 1.38 -35.39
CA LEU A 6 4.43 0.75 -35.28
C LEU A 6 4.47 -0.76 -34.94
N ASN A 7 5.32 -1.15 -34.01
CA ASN A 7 5.19 -2.49 -33.44
C ASN A 7 4.05 -2.46 -32.42
N ASN A 8 3.13 -3.43 -32.45
CA ASN A 8 1.97 -3.54 -31.55
C ASN A 8 2.32 -3.33 -30.08
N LYS A 9 3.49 -3.76 -29.64
CA LYS A 9 4.00 -3.54 -28.28
C LYS A 9 4.29 -2.06 -27.96
N ASN A 10 4.71 -1.29 -28.95
CA ASN A 10 5.00 0.14 -28.76
C ASN A 10 3.73 0.98 -28.82
N ILE A 11 2.74 0.58 -29.64
CA ILE A 11 1.42 1.20 -29.67
C ILE A 11 0.70 1.00 -28.35
N PHE A 12 0.79 -0.21 -27.77
CA PHE A 12 0.20 -0.50 -26.46
C PHE A 12 0.87 0.32 -25.34
N LYS A 13 2.20 0.47 -25.36
CA LYS A 13 2.92 1.32 -24.39
C LYS A 13 2.56 2.79 -24.53
N LEU A 14 2.43 3.29 -25.77
CA LEU A 14 2.01 4.66 -26.04
C LEU A 14 0.56 4.89 -25.59
N PHE A 15 -0.33 3.95 -25.83
CA PHE A 15 -1.71 4.01 -25.35
C PHE A 15 -1.79 4.00 -23.82
N LEU A 16 -1.00 3.16 -23.17
CA LEU A 16 -0.91 3.10 -21.71
C LEU A 16 -0.34 4.40 -21.12
N ALA A 17 0.70 4.95 -21.74
CA ALA A 17 1.28 6.24 -21.34
C ALA A 17 0.30 7.41 -21.54
N GLN A 18 -0.46 7.40 -22.65
CA GLN A 18 -1.49 8.40 -22.93
C GLN A 18 -2.66 8.28 -21.94
N LEU A 19 -3.08 7.07 -21.61
CA LEU A 19 -4.11 6.82 -20.59
C LEU A 19 -3.65 7.30 -19.22
N MET A 20 -2.40 7.07 -18.86
CA MET A 20 -1.81 7.57 -17.62
C MET A 20 -1.73 9.10 -17.58
N LEU A 21 -1.38 9.75 -18.69
CA LEU A 21 -1.38 11.21 -18.80
C LEU A 21 -2.78 11.82 -18.65
N ILE A 22 -3.81 11.19 -19.21
CA ILE A 22 -5.21 11.63 -19.07
C ILE A 22 -5.68 11.48 -17.62
N LEU A 23 -5.29 10.41 -16.93
CA LEU A 23 -5.63 10.21 -15.52
C LEU A 23 -4.91 11.22 -14.60
N LEU A 24 -3.72 11.69 -14.96
CA LEU A 24 -2.96 12.69 -14.21
C LEU A 24 -3.50 14.11 -14.40
N SER A 25 -4.07 14.44 -15.54
CA SER A 25 -4.62 15.78 -15.82
C SER A 25 -5.99 16.05 -15.15
N SER A 26 -6.68 15.03 -14.64
CA SER A 26 -7.98 15.16 -13.96
C SER A 26 -7.90 15.72 -12.53
N CYS A 27 -6.71 15.90 -11.96
CA CYS A 27 -6.52 16.19 -10.52
C CYS A 27 -6.08 17.62 -10.19
N ALA A 28 -6.06 18.56 -11.14
CA ALA A 28 -5.66 19.95 -10.88
C ALA A 28 -6.88 20.86 -10.65
N GLN A 29 -7.72 20.57 -9.65
CA GLN A 29 -8.70 21.53 -9.17
C GLN A 29 -8.55 21.74 -7.67
N ASN A 30 -7.87 22.83 -7.34
CA ASN A 30 -7.86 23.46 -6.02
C ASN A 30 -9.27 24.02 -5.75
N SER A 31 -9.97 23.52 -4.74
CA SER A 31 -11.28 24.03 -4.33
C SER A 31 -11.39 24.01 -2.80
N ALA A 32 -11.02 25.11 -2.20
CA ALA A 32 -11.58 25.48 -0.92
C ALA A 32 -13.10 25.69 -1.11
N ASN A 33 -13.93 24.98 -0.36
CA ASN A 33 -15.41 25.02 -0.38
C ASN A 33 -16.12 24.32 -1.57
N LYS A 34 -15.86 23.05 -1.83
CA LYS A 34 -16.81 22.21 -2.54
C LYS A 34 -17.20 21.02 -1.67
N GLU A 35 -18.51 20.71 -1.64
CA GLU A 35 -19.00 19.38 -1.22
C GLU A 35 -18.07 18.33 -1.80
N ILE A 36 -17.64 17.40 -0.96
CA ILE A 36 -16.74 16.31 -1.36
C ILE A 36 -17.53 15.46 -2.37
N HIS A 37 -17.38 15.77 -3.64
CA HIS A 37 -18.01 15.01 -4.72
C HIS A 37 -17.21 13.71 -4.91
N ASP A 38 -17.70 12.62 -4.34
CA ASP A 38 -17.16 11.28 -4.60
C ASP A 38 -17.76 10.72 -5.88
N PRO A 39 -17.03 10.67 -7.02
CA PRO A 39 -17.56 10.18 -8.28
C PRO A 39 -17.87 8.67 -8.23
N LEU A 40 -17.39 7.95 -7.22
CA LEU A 40 -17.58 6.52 -7.03
C LEU A 40 -18.49 6.19 -5.84
N GLU A 41 -19.21 7.17 -5.31
CA GLU A 41 -19.99 7.03 -4.06
C GLU A 41 -20.92 5.80 -4.06
N SER A 42 -21.68 5.60 -5.13
CA SER A 42 -22.63 4.47 -5.24
C SER A 42 -21.91 3.11 -5.14
N MET A 43 -20.79 2.98 -5.86
CA MET A 43 -19.96 1.79 -5.82
C MET A 43 -19.30 1.64 -4.43
N ASN A 44 -18.73 2.70 -3.91
CA ASN A 44 -18.07 2.72 -2.60
C ASN A 44 -19.03 2.31 -1.48
N ARG A 45 -20.27 2.81 -1.48
CA ARG A 45 -21.30 2.42 -0.51
C ARG A 45 -21.68 0.94 -0.60
N SER A 46 -21.78 0.39 -1.81
CA SER A 46 -22.10 -1.03 -2.02
C SER A 46 -21.00 -1.94 -1.51
N VAL A 47 -19.75 -1.64 -1.85
CA VAL A 47 -18.57 -2.39 -1.38
C VAL A 47 -18.39 -2.24 0.14
N PHE A 48 -18.65 -1.06 0.69
CA PHE A 48 -18.61 -0.84 2.14
C PHE A 48 -19.59 -1.72 2.88
N LYS A 49 -20.85 -1.83 2.41
CA LYS A 49 -21.86 -2.74 2.99
C LYS A 49 -21.41 -4.21 2.92
N PHE A 50 -20.82 -4.61 1.80
CA PHE A 50 -20.25 -5.95 1.66
C PHE A 50 -19.14 -6.19 2.69
N ASN A 51 -18.19 -5.24 2.85
CA ASN A 51 -17.14 -5.33 3.84
C ASN A 51 -17.67 -5.38 5.28
N GLN A 52 -18.73 -4.62 5.60
CA GLN A 52 -19.39 -4.73 6.90
C GLN A 52 -19.98 -6.13 7.14
N GLY A 53 -20.54 -6.74 6.10
CA GLY A 53 -21.01 -8.13 6.17
C GLY A 53 -19.87 -9.10 6.45
N LEU A 54 -18.75 -8.98 5.73
CA LEU A 54 -17.56 -9.80 5.97
C LEU A 54 -16.99 -9.58 7.37
N ASP A 55 -16.92 -8.34 7.85
CA ASP A 55 -16.47 -8.04 9.20
C ASP A 55 -17.33 -8.77 10.24
N LYS A 56 -18.65 -8.64 10.12
CA LYS A 56 -19.59 -9.21 11.07
C LYS A 56 -19.58 -10.74 11.10
N TYR A 57 -19.55 -11.38 9.92
CA TYR A 57 -19.78 -12.82 9.81
C TYR A 57 -18.50 -13.65 9.69
N VAL A 58 -17.39 -13.02 9.31
CA VAL A 58 -16.11 -13.71 9.10
C VAL A 58 -15.03 -13.17 10.04
N PHE A 59 -14.70 -11.87 9.96
CA PHE A 59 -13.55 -11.35 10.69
C PHE A 59 -13.77 -11.26 12.19
N LYS A 60 -14.94 -10.82 12.65
CA LYS A 60 -15.24 -10.76 14.10
C LYS A 60 -15.17 -12.13 14.78
N PRO A 61 -15.80 -13.21 14.29
CA PRO A 61 -15.64 -14.54 14.87
C PRO A 61 -14.18 -14.99 14.92
N ILE A 62 -13.42 -14.83 13.83
CA ILE A 62 -12.00 -15.20 13.77
C ILE A 62 -11.19 -14.38 14.80
N ASN A 63 -11.42 -13.07 14.86
CA ASN A 63 -10.72 -12.20 15.80
C ASN A 63 -11.03 -12.57 17.26
N THR A 64 -12.28 -12.94 17.55
CA THR A 64 -12.67 -13.40 18.90
C THR A 64 -11.88 -14.64 19.33
N GLU A 65 -11.66 -15.59 18.43
CA GLU A 65 -10.83 -16.76 18.71
C GLU A 65 -9.33 -16.42 18.81
N TYR A 66 -8.86 -15.54 17.93
CA TYR A 66 -7.48 -15.04 17.97
C TYR A 66 -7.14 -14.33 19.28
N GLU A 67 -8.07 -13.54 19.83
CA GLU A 67 -7.86 -12.84 21.10
C GLU A 67 -7.70 -13.80 22.30
N LYS A 68 -8.17 -15.03 22.22
CA LYS A 68 -7.98 -16.06 23.26
C LYS A 68 -6.58 -16.66 23.26
N LEU A 69 -5.78 -16.43 22.22
CA LEU A 69 -4.42 -16.96 22.15
C LEU A 69 -3.50 -16.30 23.21
N PRO A 70 -2.51 -17.04 23.71
CA PRO A 70 -1.49 -16.48 24.60
C PRO A 70 -0.79 -15.27 24.00
N GLU A 71 -0.45 -14.28 24.83
CA GLU A 71 0.13 -13.00 24.39
C GLU A 71 1.44 -13.16 23.62
N ASN A 72 2.27 -14.13 24.01
CA ASN A 72 3.51 -14.45 23.30
C ASN A 72 3.26 -14.93 21.85
N VAL A 73 2.18 -15.70 21.63
CA VAL A 73 1.80 -16.15 20.28
C VAL A 73 1.33 -14.97 19.44
N LYS A 74 0.46 -14.12 19.98
CA LYS A 74 -0.01 -12.90 19.29
C LYS A 74 1.14 -11.97 18.95
N LYS A 75 2.08 -11.76 19.88
CA LYS A 75 3.32 -10.98 19.63
C LYS A 75 4.17 -11.60 18.52
N GLY A 76 4.38 -12.91 18.55
CA GLY A 76 5.14 -13.61 17.51
C GLY A 76 4.54 -13.42 16.13
N VAL A 77 3.22 -13.60 15.97
CA VAL A 77 2.51 -13.37 14.71
C VAL A 77 2.64 -11.91 14.25
N SER A 78 2.43 -10.95 15.17
CA SER A 78 2.57 -9.52 14.86
C SER A 78 3.98 -9.15 14.41
N ASN A 79 5.01 -9.66 15.11
CA ASN A 79 6.40 -9.41 14.77
C ASN A 79 6.77 -10.02 13.42
N HIS A 80 6.35 -11.27 13.15
CA HIS A 80 6.58 -11.93 11.86
C HIS A 80 5.94 -11.15 10.71
N THR A 81 4.70 -10.69 10.88
CA THR A 81 4.01 -9.89 9.86
C THR A 81 4.74 -8.56 9.58
N LYS A 82 5.21 -7.88 10.63
CA LYS A 82 6.00 -6.65 10.48
C LYS A 82 7.33 -6.93 9.77
N TRP A 83 8.04 -7.98 10.17
CA TRP A 83 9.29 -8.40 9.54
C TRP A 83 9.09 -8.71 8.06
N ALA A 84 8.08 -9.51 7.70
CA ALA A 84 7.78 -9.87 6.33
C ALA A 84 7.45 -8.66 5.44
N SER A 85 6.90 -7.58 6.00
CA SER A 85 6.62 -6.34 5.27
C SER A 85 7.78 -5.35 5.23
N THR A 86 8.87 -5.59 5.99
CA THR A 86 10.01 -4.67 6.07
C THR A 86 10.75 -4.45 4.74
N PRO A 87 10.93 -5.45 3.83
CA PRO A 87 11.54 -5.22 2.51
C PRO A 87 10.86 -4.11 1.71
N VAL A 88 9.53 -4.02 1.75
CA VAL A 88 8.77 -2.93 1.13
C VAL A 88 9.18 -1.58 1.72
N THR A 89 9.31 -1.50 3.04
CA THR A 89 9.76 -0.28 3.73
C THR A 89 11.18 0.10 3.33
N ILE A 90 12.11 -0.86 3.24
CA ILE A 90 13.50 -0.63 2.85
C ILE A 90 13.57 -0.01 1.45
N VAL A 91 12.91 -0.65 0.47
CA VAL A 91 12.88 -0.16 -0.92
C VAL A 91 12.28 1.24 -0.99
N ASN A 92 11.17 1.47 -0.32
CA ASN A 92 10.49 2.76 -0.35
C ASN A 92 11.27 3.86 0.40
N SER A 93 11.99 3.52 1.47
CA SER A 93 12.90 4.46 2.15
C SER A 93 14.04 4.91 1.23
N ALA A 94 14.59 3.99 0.43
CA ALA A 94 15.60 4.32 -0.57
C ALA A 94 15.02 5.24 -1.66
N ILE A 95 13.84 4.94 -2.18
CA ILE A 95 13.13 5.77 -3.17
C ILE A 95 12.87 7.19 -2.61
N GLN A 96 12.53 7.30 -1.32
CA GLN A 96 12.27 8.59 -0.66
C GLN A 96 13.55 9.31 -0.21
N LEU A 97 14.73 8.74 -0.45
CA LEU A 97 16.05 9.25 -0.01
C LEU A 97 16.15 9.41 1.51
N GLU A 98 15.41 8.62 2.28
CA GLU A 98 15.45 8.60 3.75
C GLU A 98 16.55 7.66 4.25
N ALA A 99 17.81 8.10 4.21
CA ALA A 99 18.98 7.27 4.52
C ALA A 99 18.95 6.66 5.93
N GLU A 100 18.50 7.41 6.94
CA GLU A 100 18.34 6.93 8.31
C GLU A 100 17.30 5.81 8.39
N ASN A 101 16.11 6.01 7.81
CA ASN A 101 15.05 5.03 7.82
C ASN A 101 15.41 3.78 7.02
N PHE A 102 16.12 3.95 5.89
CA PHE A 102 16.66 2.86 5.08
C PHE A 102 17.64 1.99 5.88
N SER A 103 18.66 2.61 6.52
CA SER A 103 19.67 1.88 7.27
C SER A 103 19.07 1.18 8.50
N THR A 104 18.23 1.90 9.25
CA THR A 104 17.57 1.36 10.46
C THR A 104 16.67 0.17 10.12
N SER A 105 15.80 0.30 9.12
CA SER A 105 14.91 -0.79 8.71
C SER A 105 15.69 -1.99 8.14
N SER A 106 16.77 -1.75 7.40
CA SER A 106 17.64 -2.81 6.87
C SER A 106 18.35 -3.61 7.98
N ILE A 107 18.96 -2.92 8.95
CA ILE A 107 19.63 -3.58 10.08
C ILE A 107 18.61 -4.39 10.88
N LYS A 108 17.46 -3.80 11.21
CA LYS A 108 16.42 -4.47 11.97
C LYS A 108 15.83 -5.68 11.23
N PHE A 109 15.65 -5.57 9.90
CA PHE A 109 15.25 -6.70 9.07
C PHE A 109 16.24 -7.87 9.15
N LEU A 110 17.54 -7.58 9.01
CA LEU A 110 18.58 -8.61 9.07
C LEU A 110 18.67 -9.26 10.45
N LEU A 111 18.64 -8.47 11.54
CA LEU A 111 18.65 -8.99 12.90
C LEU A 111 17.46 -9.92 13.16
N ASN A 112 16.25 -9.48 12.82
CA ASN A 112 15.05 -10.25 13.07
C ASN A 112 14.92 -11.46 12.14
N SER A 113 15.65 -11.50 11.02
CA SER A 113 15.72 -12.68 10.14
C SER A 113 16.29 -13.92 10.83
N LEU A 114 17.13 -13.74 11.87
CA LEU A 114 17.66 -14.85 12.68
C LEU A 114 16.55 -15.65 13.36
N THR A 115 15.41 -15.04 13.60
CA THR A 115 14.23 -15.67 14.21
C THR A 115 13.05 -15.76 13.24
N LEU A 116 13.28 -15.56 11.93
CA LEU A 116 12.23 -15.41 10.92
C LEU A 116 11.19 -14.34 11.33
N GLY A 117 11.63 -13.33 12.06
CA GLY A 117 10.77 -12.24 12.54
C GLY A 117 9.86 -12.58 13.71
N PHE A 118 9.82 -13.79 14.23
CA PHE A 118 8.95 -14.13 15.37
C PHE A 118 9.32 -13.41 16.66
N TYR A 119 10.61 -13.07 16.83
CA TYR A 119 11.10 -12.27 17.94
C TYR A 119 11.70 -10.97 17.41
N ASP A 120 11.36 -9.86 18.06
CA ASP A 120 12.00 -8.56 17.82
C ASP A 120 13.26 -8.48 18.69
N LEU A 121 14.43 -8.65 18.07
CA LEU A 121 15.73 -8.66 18.75
C LEU A 121 16.24 -7.26 19.10
N ASP A 122 15.57 -6.22 18.61
CA ASP A 122 15.91 -4.82 18.90
C ASP A 122 14.62 -3.99 19.07
N PRO A 123 13.88 -4.17 20.17
CA PRO A 123 12.59 -3.52 20.38
C PRO A 123 12.69 -2.00 20.59
N GLU A 124 13.87 -1.49 20.98
CA GLU A 124 14.10 -0.07 21.25
C GLU A 124 14.21 0.75 19.95
N THR A 125 14.84 0.17 18.94
CA THR A 125 15.00 0.83 17.63
C THR A 125 13.69 0.79 16.84
N LYS A 126 13.24 1.96 16.39
CA LYS A 126 12.01 2.13 15.60
C LYS A 126 12.33 2.74 14.26
N TYR A 127 11.62 2.29 13.24
CA TYR A 127 11.63 2.89 11.90
C TYR A 127 10.20 3.21 11.47
N LYS A 128 10.06 4.09 10.48
CA LYS A 128 8.76 4.45 9.89
C LYS A 128 8.45 3.46 8.76
N THR A 129 7.27 2.84 8.80
CA THR A 129 6.80 2.04 7.66
C THR A 129 6.60 2.93 6.44
N ARG A 130 7.09 2.46 5.29
CA ARG A 130 6.97 3.14 4.00
C ARG A 130 6.40 2.18 2.97
N ASP A 131 5.53 2.71 2.14
CA ASP A 131 4.91 2.04 0.99
C ASP A 131 5.08 2.90 -0.27
N PHE A 132 4.82 2.34 -1.44
CA PHE A 132 4.96 3.07 -2.69
C PHE A 132 3.93 4.19 -2.83
N GLY A 133 2.76 4.06 -2.22
CA GLY A 133 1.78 5.14 -2.12
C GLY A 133 2.30 6.35 -1.35
N SER A 134 3.06 6.13 -0.27
CA SER A 134 3.74 7.20 0.49
C SER A 134 4.92 7.78 -0.30
N SER A 135 5.64 6.95 -1.06
CA SER A 135 6.71 7.42 -1.96
C SER A 135 6.16 8.36 -3.03
N LEU A 136 5.06 7.99 -3.67
CA LEU A 136 4.36 8.86 -4.62
C LEU A 136 3.88 10.17 -3.96
N ALA A 137 3.45 10.12 -2.68
CA ALA A 137 3.08 11.33 -1.93
C ALA A 137 4.26 12.26 -1.72
N ASN A 138 5.43 11.70 -1.40
CA ASN A 138 6.67 12.46 -1.20
C ASN A 138 7.08 13.22 -2.49
N TYR A 139 6.75 12.67 -3.65
CA TYR A 139 6.93 13.31 -4.96
C TYR A 139 5.72 14.15 -5.42
N ASN A 140 4.87 14.56 -4.50
CA ASN A 140 3.69 15.43 -4.76
C ASN A 140 2.65 14.84 -5.73
N VAL A 141 2.62 13.52 -5.91
CA VAL A 141 1.55 12.86 -6.67
C VAL A 141 0.25 12.95 -5.86
N SER A 142 -0.80 13.48 -6.46
CA SER A 142 -2.09 13.65 -5.78
C SER A 142 -2.72 12.31 -5.37
N SER A 143 -3.56 12.32 -4.33
CA SER A 143 -4.21 11.11 -3.82
C SER A 143 -5.16 10.45 -4.83
N GLY A 144 -5.70 11.23 -5.78
CA GLY A 144 -6.76 10.79 -6.66
C GLY A 144 -8.09 10.53 -5.94
N PRO A 145 -9.08 9.97 -6.64
CA PRO A 145 -10.38 9.66 -6.06
C PRO A 145 -10.27 8.61 -4.93
N TYR A 146 -11.26 8.67 -4.06
CA TYR A 146 -11.45 7.69 -2.99
C TYR A 146 -12.10 6.42 -3.56
N ILE A 147 -11.62 5.27 -3.16
CA ILE A 147 -12.13 3.96 -3.58
C ILE A 147 -12.24 3.03 -2.39
N VAL A 148 -13.35 2.31 -2.29
CA VAL A 148 -13.53 1.23 -1.32
C VAL A 148 -13.36 -0.09 -2.05
N LEU A 149 -12.42 -0.91 -1.57
CA LEU A 149 -12.11 -2.20 -2.17
C LEU A 149 -12.67 -3.33 -1.31
N PRO A 150 -13.15 -4.43 -1.94
CA PRO A 150 -13.53 -5.62 -1.20
C PRO A 150 -12.35 -6.11 -0.34
N ILE A 151 -12.61 -6.44 0.93
CA ILE A 151 -11.64 -6.93 1.91
C ILE A 151 -10.59 -5.87 2.31
N LEU A 152 -9.99 -5.17 1.36
CA LEU A 152 -8.90 -4.22 1.58
C LEU A 152 -9.36 -2.88 2.18
N GLY A 153 -10.68 -2.61 2.16
CA GLY A 153 -11.25 -1.38 2.73
C GLY A 153 -10.99 -0.14 1.90
N SER A 154 -11.01 1.00 2.58
CA SER A 154 -10.95 2.33 1.99
C SER A 154 -9.53 2.75 1.65
N ARG A 155 -9.31 3.23 0.43
CA ARG A 155 -8.01 3.70 -0.05
C ARG A 155 -8.15 4.87 -1.02
N SER A 156 -7.09 5.65 -1.21
CA SER A 156 -6.98 6.54 -2.36
C SER A 156 -6.46 5.75 -3.57
N LEU A 157 -6.73 6.23 -4.77
CA LEU A 157 -6.21 5.60 -5.99
C LEU A 157 -4.69 5.52 -5.99
N ARG A 158 -4.00 6.53 -5.44
CA ARG A 158 -2.54 6.52 -5.28
C ARG A 158 -2.06 5.36 -4.40
N HIS A 159 -2.67 5.13 -3.23
CA HIS A 159 -2.31 4.02 -2.36
C HIS A 159 -2.67 2.66 -2.96
N PHE A 160 -3.78 2.58 -3.69
CA PHE A 160 -4.14 1.34 -4.37
C PHE A 160 -3.13 0.96 -5.45
N SER A 161 -2.74 1.92 -6.31
CA SER A 161 -1.70 1.67 -7.32
C SER A 161 -0.35 1.36 -6.68
N GLY A 162 -0.02 2.04 -5.57
CA GLY A 162 1.17 1.75 -4.78
C GLY A 162 1.22 0.32 -4.25
N ASN A 163 0.12 -0.17 -3.70
CA ASN A 163 0.05 -1.54 -3.21
C ASN A 163 0.31 -2.61 -4.28
N ILE A 164 -0.10 -2.37 -5.53
CA ILE A 164 0.18 -3.28 -6.64
C ILE A 164 1.70 -3.38 -6.89
N VAL A 165 2.41 -2.24 -6.78
CA VAL A 165 3.87 -2.21 -6.91
C VAL A 165 4.53 -2.90 -5.73
N ASP A 166 4.09 -2.60 -4.50
CA ASP A 166 4.65 -3.18 -3.28
C ASP A 166 4.51 -4.71 -3.22
N GLN A 167 3.42 -5.26 -3.77
CA GLN A 167 3.25 -6.70 -3.89
C GLN A 167 4.32 -7.36 -4.77
N SER A 168 4.85 -6.66 -5.77
CA SER A 168 5.93 -7.17 -6.60
C SER A 168 7.30 -7.20 -5.91
N VAL A 169 7.45 -6.46 -4.81
CA VAL A 169 8.66 -6.46 -3.98
C VAL A 169 8.61 -7.56 -2.91
N SER A 170 7.42 -7.95 -2.49
CA SER A 170 7.22 -8.94 -1.42
C SER A 170 7.05 -10.38 -1.93
N ASN A 171 6.94 -10.59 -3.24
CA ASN A 171 6.92 -11.89 -3.90
C ASN A 171 8.27 -12.26 -4.51
#